data_0f970906619dea51add9fde41518eead
#
_entry.id   0f970906619dea51add9fde41518eead
#
_cell.length_a   1.000
_cell.length_b   1.000
_cell.length_c   1.000
_cell.angle_alpha   90.00
_cell.angle_beta   90.00
_cell.angle_gamma   90.00
#
_symmetry.space_group_name_H-M   'P 1'
#
loop_
_entity.id
_entity.type
_entity.pdbx_description
1 polymer ?
#
loop_
_entity_poly.entity_id
_entity_poly.type
_entity_poly.pdbx_seq_one_letter_code
_entity_poly.pdbx_strand_id
1 'polypeptide(L)'
;MALALSACTPVAMPDLAAMMPAMRWDHRPEASDWTQATLTAVAARDDALAGKVPADIATFCPNYAKASLPERRAFWAGLLSAVAKYESSWNPAASGGGGRYLGIMQLSPRTAAQHGCDAQSAAALKDGAANLQCSVKVMAHAVGTDGVVAGNGRQGVGRDWMPLRKSKERAEIAAWTSSQSYCR
;
A
#
# COMPACT_ATOMS: atom_id res chain seq x y z
N MET A 1 41.93 47.21 3.57
CA MET A 1 40.53 46.71 3.68
C MET A 1 40.48 45.35 3.03
N ALA A 2 40.42 44.28 3.82
CA ALA A 2 40.30 42.91 3.32
C ALA A 2 38.82 42.52 3.31
N LEU A 3 38.26 42.20 2.14
CA LEU A 3 36.92 41.65 2.03
C LEU A 3 36.95 40.15 2.38
N ALA A 4 36.24 39.79 3.46
CA ALA A 4 36.01 38.39 3.78
C ALA A 4 34.89 37.83 2.85
N LEU A 5 35.24 36.89 2.00
CA LEU A 5 34.27 36.08 1.25
C LEU A 5 33.64 35.07 2.22
N SER A 6 32.38 35.28 2.56
CA SER A 6 31.57 34.27 3.26
C SER A 6 31.27 33.13 2.32
N ALA A 7 31.86 31.97 2.57
CA ALA A 7 31.53 30.73 1.86
C ALA A 7 30.14 30.24 2.32
N CYS A 8 29.15 30.23 1.41
CA CYS A 8 27.89 29.54 1.62
C CYS A 8 28.14 28.02 1.63
N THR A 9 28.02 27.39 2.77
CA THR A 9 28.00 25.92 2.86
C THR A 9 26.70 25.40 2.23
N PRO A 10 26.75 24.44 1.29
CA PRO A 10 25.54 23.83 0.76
C PRO A 10 24.82 23.08 1.86
N VAL A 11 23.55 23.43 2.10
CA VAL A 11 22.66 22.64 2.98
C VAL A 11 22.41 21.32 2.27
N ALA A 12 22.87 20.21 2.84
CA ALA A 12 22.58 18.88 2.33
C ALA A 12 21.04 18.67 2.37
N MET A 13 20.44 18.47 1.21
CA MET A 13 19.04 18.08 1.11
C MET A 13 18.86 16.72 1.78
N PRO A 14 17.85 16.53 2.66
CA PRO A 14 17.59 15.22 3.25
C PRO A 14 17.29 14.22 2.15
N ASP A 15 17.85 13.02 2.26
CA ASP A 15 17.58 11.93 1.35
C ASP A 15 16.08 11.60 1.39
N LEU A 16 15.39 11.82 0.27
CA LEU A 16 13.95 11.62 0.15
C LEU A 16 13.57 10.16 0.43
N ALA A 17 14.46 9.21 0.11
CA ALA A 17 14.27 7.79 0.40
C ALA A 17 14.30 7.50 1.90
N ALA A 18 15.12 8.22 2.68
CA ALA A 18 15.18 8.09 4.13
C ALA A 18 13.92 8.65 4.85
N MET A 19 13.09 9.43 4.15
CA MET A 19 11.84 10.00 4.68
C MET A 19 10.59 9.16 4.33
N MET A 20 10.72 8.13 3.49
CA MET A 20 9.60 7.26 3.14
C MET A 20 9.28 6.29 4.28
N PRO A 21 7.98 5.99 4.54
CA PRO A 21 7.61 4.98 5.51
C PRO A 21 8.06 3.59 5.04
N ALA A 22 8.50 2.76 5.99
CA ALA A 22 8.96 1.41 5.71
C ALA A 22 7.86 0.55 5.08
N MET A 23 8.21 -0.12 3.99
CA MET A 23 7.33 -1.03 3.24
C MET A 23 7.95 -2.42 3.16
N ARG A 24 7.11 -3.43 3.02
CA ARG A 24 7.61 -4.81 2.96
C ARG A 24 8.34 -5.14 1.66
N TRP A 25 8.20 -4.31 0.64
CA TRP A 25 8.91 -4.40 -0.64
C TRP A 25 10.20 -3.56 -0.72
N ASP A 26 10.71 -2.98 0.38
CA ASP A 26 11.86 -2.06 0.36
C ASP A 26 13.16 -2.69 -0.16
N HIS A 27 13.22 -4.02 -0.22
CA HIS A 27 14.33 -4.75 -0.83
C HIS A 27 14.29 -4.77 -2.39
N ARG A 28 13.24 -4.20 -3.00
CA ARG A 28 13.07 -4.16 -4.45
C ARG A 28 13.67 -2.87 -5.03
N PRO A 29 14.29 -2.92 -6.20
CA PRO A 29 14.81 -1.71 -6.85
C PRO A 29 13.73 -0.68 -7.17
N GLU A 30 12.48 -1.13 -7.40
CA GLU A 30 11.34 -0.28 -7.72
C GLU A 30 10.60 0.26 -6.46
N ALA A 31 11.08 -0.02 -5.26
CA ALA A 31 10.38 0.23 -4.00
C ALA A 31 9.95 1.69 -3.81
N SER A 32 10.82 2.64 -4.14
CA SER A 32 10.53 4.07 -4.03
C SER A 32 9.35 4.49 -4.91
N ASP A 33 9.33 4.06 -6.16
CA ASP A 33 8.27 4.39 -7.11
C ASP A 33 6.94 3.75 -6.69
N TRP A 34 6.98 2.49 -6.24
CA TRP A 34 5.79 1.80 -5.74
C TRP A 34 5.22 2.47 -4.50
N THR A 35 6.07 2.84 -3.55
CA THR A 35 5.67 3.52 -2.31
C THR A 35 5.05 4.88 -2.61
N GLN A 36 5.70 5.69 -3.44
CA GLN A 36 5.19 7.01 -3.84
C GLN A 36 3.85 6.90 -4.58
N ALA A 37 3.73 5.99 -5.55
CA ALA A 37 2.50 5.77 -6.30
C ALA A 37 1.35 5.32 -5.39
N THR A 38 1.63 4.42 -4.45
CA THR A 38 0.64 3.91 -3.50
C THR A 38 0.18 4.99 -2.54
N LEU A 39 1.10 5.75 -1.93
CA LEU A 39 0.77 6.85 -1.01
C LEU A 39 -0.07 7.93 -1.71
N THR A 40 0.27 8.28 -2.94
CA THR A 40 -0.50 9.24 -3.74
C THR A 40 -1.92 8.73 -4.00
N ALA A 41 -2.06 7.46 -4.37
CA ALA A 41 -3.37 6.85 -4.60
C ALA A 41 -4.20 6.75 -3.30
N VAL A 42 -3.58 6.42 -2.16
CA VAL A 42 -4.24 6.39 -0.84
C VAL A 42 -4.72 7.79 -0.45
N ALA A 43 -3.89 8.82 -0.64
CA ALA A 43 -4.27 10.20 -0.33
C ALA A 43 -5.50 10.66 -1.14
N ALA A 44 -5.64 10.20 -2.37
CA ALA A 44 -6.82 10.47 -3.20
C ALA A 44 -8.09 9.71 -2.74
N ARG A 45 -8.00 8.88 -1.70
CA ARG A 45 -9.07 8.04 -1.13
C ARG A 45 -9.15 8.14 0.39
N ASP A 46 -8.71 9.25 0.97
CA ASP A 46 -8.75 9.47 2.42
C ASP A 46 -10.16 9.34 3.01
N ASP A 47 -11.17 9.72 2.26
CA ASP A 47 -12.58 9.62 2.64
C ASP A 47 -13.03 8.18 2.95
N ALA A 48 -12.43 7.19 2.28
CA ALA A 48 -12.70 5.77 2.49
C ALA A 48 -11.62 5.07 3.33
N LEU A 49 -10.41 5.59 3.37
CA LEU A 49 -9.23 4.95 3.97
C LEU A 49 -8.69 5.75 5.17
N ALA A 50 -7.70 6.61 4.97
CA ALA A 50 -6.95 7.23 6.07
C ALA A 50 -7.78 8.21 6.91
N GLY A 51 -8.85 8.78 6.38
CA GLY A 51 -9.80 9.63 7.10
C GLY A 51 -10.80 8.85 7.97
N LYS A 52 -10.84 7.52 7.89
CA LYS A 52 -11.72 6.66 8.69
C LYS A 52 -10.91 5.82 9.69
N VAL A 53 -11.59 5.33 10.71
CA VAL A 53 -11.04 4.40 11.70
C VAL A 53 -11.82 3.08 11.57
N PRO A 54 -11.29 2.07 10.86
CA PRO A 54 -11.95 0.78 10.72
C PRO A 54 -12.15 0.08 12.07
N ALA A 55 -13.22 -0.68 12.21
CA ALA A 55 -13.59 -1.28 13.49
C ALA A 55 -12.57 -2.31 14.02
N ASP A 56 -11.84 -2.98 13.13
CA ASP A 56 -10.81 -3.98 13.48
C ASP A 56 -9.37 -3.46 13.38
N ILE A 57 -9.20 -2.14 13.23
CA ILE A 57 -7.90 -1.51 12.93
C ILE A 57 -6.84 -1.80 14.01
N ALA A 58 -7.23 -1.91 15.27
CA ALA A 58 -6.28 -2.14 16.37
C ALA A 58 -5.50 -3.46 16.23
N THR A 59 -6.07 -4.46 15.54
CA THR A 59 -5.38 -5.72 15.22
C THR A 59 -4.21 -5.50 14.25
N PHE A 60 -4.34 -4.56 13.32
CA PHE A 60 -3.38 -4.31 12.25
C PHE A 60 -2.45 -3.13 12.53
N CYS A 61 -2.94 -2.12 13.28
CA CYS A 61 -2.22 -0.88 13.58
C CYS A 61 -2.72 -0.28 14.90
N PRO A 62 -2.17 -0.68 16.05
CA PRO A 62 -2.71 -0.36 17.38
C PRO A 62 -2.86 1.14 17.65
N ASN A 63 -1.92 1.96 17.17
CA ASN A 63 -1.94 3.41 17.40
C ASN A 63 -2.69 4.20 16.30
N TYR A 64 -3.28 3.55 15.31
CA TYR A 64 -3.90 4.19 14.14
C TYR A 64 -4.87 5.33 14.48
N ALA A 65 -5.73 5.13 15.49
CA ALA A 65 -6.73 6.13 15.87
C ALA A 65 -6.12 7.46 16.34
N LYS A 66 -4.89 7.43 16.86
CA LYS A 66 -4.12 8.59 17.33
C LYS A 66 -3.08 9.07 16.32
N ALA A 67 -2.81 8.25 15.28
CA ALA A 67 -1.80 8.54 14.29
C ALA A 67 -2.20 9.75 13.42
N SER A 68 -1.20 10.49 12.95
CA SER A 68 -1.38 11.56 11.97
C SER A 68 -1.90 11.03 10.64
N LEU A 69 -2.47 11.90 9.80
CA LEU A 69 -2.98 11.50 8.49
C LEU A 69 -1.90 10.87 7.58
N PRO A 70 -0.64 11.39 7.52
CA PRO A 70 0.43 10.72 6.81
C PRO A 70 0.74 9.30 7.31
N GLU A 71 0.76 9.08 8.63
CA GLU A 71 0.97 7.76 9.24
C GLU A 71 -0.16 6.79 8.91
N ARG A 72 -1.41 7.26 8.93
CA ARG A 72 -2.56 6.45 8.51
C ARG A 72 -2.48 6.06 7.03
N ARG A 73 -2.03 6.97 6.15
CA ARG A 73 -1.76 6.65 4.74
C ARG A 73 -0.64 5.62 4.60
N ALA A 74 0.43 5.76 5.39
CA ALA A 74 1.53 4.80 5.43
C ALA A 74 1.05 3.39 5.83
N PHE A 75 0.12 3.28 6.79
CA PHE A 75 -0.49 2.00 7.15
C PHE A 75 -1.15 1.32 5.94
N TRP A 76 -1.97 2.03 5.16
CA TRP A 76 -2.65 1.43 4.01
C TRP A 76 -1.68 0.99 2.91
N ALA A 77 -0.64 1.77 2.65
CA ALA A 77 0.42 1.38 1.73
C ALA A 77 1.20 0.16 2.27
N GLY A 78 1.53 0.16 3.56
CA GLY A 78 2.18 -0.95 4.26
C GLY A 78 1.36 -2.24 4.20
N LEU A 79 0.04 -2.15 4.40
CA LEU A 79 -0.86 -3.28 4.29
C LEU A 79 -0.82 -3.91 2.90
N LEU A 80 -0.90 -3.11 1.82
CA LEU A 80 -0.76 -3.62 0.46
C LEU A 80 0.62 -4.24 0.22
N SER A 81 1.69 -3.65 0.75
CA SER A 81 3.04 -4.21 0.64
C SER A 81 3.17 -5.58 1.32
N ALA A 82 2.46 -5.77 2.43
CA ALA A 82 2.43 -7.04 3.14
C ALA A 82 1.58 -8.10 2.43
N VAL A 83 0.46 -7.71 1.82
CA VAL A 83 -0.40 -8.60 1.00
C VAL A 83 0.32 -9.04 -0.26
N ALA A 84 1.05 -8.15 -0.94
CA ALA A 84 1.79 -8.43 -2.17
C ALA A 84 2.83 -9.55 -2.02
N LYS A 85 3.35 -9.78 -0.81
CA LYS A 85 4.20 -10.95 -0.51
C LYS A 85 3.55 -12.25 -0.93
N TYR A 86 2.28 -12.40 -0.62
CA TYR A 86 1.54 -13.65 -0.84
C TYR A 86 0.90 -13.73 -2.23
N GLU A 87 0.65 -12.59 -2.87
CA GLU A 87 0.05 -12.56 -4.20
C GLU A 87 1.07 -12.84 -5.29
N SER A 88 2.27 -12.27 -5.21
CA SER A 88 3.26 -12.38 -6.28
C SER A 88 4.70 -12.50 -5.80
N SER A 89 4.96 -12.51 -4.49
CA SER A 89 6.30 -12.30 -3.93
C SER A 89 6.92 -11.00 -4.45
N TRP A 90 6.10 -9.95 -4.55
CA TRP A 90 6.45 -8.62 -5.08
C TRP A 90 6.97 -8.64 -6.53
N ASN A 91 6.53 -9.60 -7.36
CA ASN A 91 6.90 -9.66 -8.77
C ASN A 91 5.85 -8.92 -9.62
N PRO A 92 6.17 -7.76 -10.23
CA PRO A 92 5.23 -7.01 -11.06
C PRO A 92 4.87 -7.75 -12.36
N ALA A 93 5.74 -8.63 -12.86
CA ALA A 93 5.49 -9.42 -14.07
C ALA A 93 4.67 -10.70 -13.81
N ALA A 94 4.30 -10.98 -12.55
CA ALA A 94 3.60 -12.20 -12.18
C ALA A 94 2.28 -12.38 -12.93
N SER A 95 1.95 -13.65 -13.21
CA SER A 95 0.75 -14.05 -13.94
C SER A 95 0.20 -15.33 -13.30
N GLY A 96 -0.95 -15.25 -12.68
CA GLY A 96 -1.61 -16.36 -11.98
C GLY A 96 -2.92 -16.79 -12.64
N GLY A 97 -3.47 -17.93 -12.20
CA GLY A 97 -4.78 -18.43 -12.65
C GLY A 97 -4.89 -18.62 -14.16
N GLY A 98 -3.84 -19.12 -14.81
CA GLY A 98 -3.82 -19.26 -16.28
C GLY A 98 -3.78 -17.91 -17.02
N GLY A 99 -3.15 -16.89 -16.46
CA GLY A 99 -3.04 -15.55 -17.06
C GLY A 99 -4.18 -14.60 -16.72
N ARG A 100 -5.10 -15.02 -15.84
CA ARG A 100 -6.25 -14.21 -15.43
C ARG A 100 -5.89 -13.10 -14.43
N TYR A 101 -4.95 -13.38 -13.55
CA TYR A 101 -4.52 -12.47 -12.48
C TYR A 101 -3.10 -11.99 -12.75
N LEU A 102 -2.87 -10.70 -12.65
CA LEU A 102 -1.69 -10.03 -13.20
C LEU A 102 -1.07 -9.07 -12.19
N GLY A 103 0.25 -8.99 -12.25
CA GLY A 103 1.03 -7.99 -11.55
C GLY A 103 1.22 -8.25 -10.06
N ILE A 104 1.74 -7.23 -9.37
CA ILE A 104 2.17 -7.32 -7.98
C ILE A 104 1.05 -7.71 -7.01
N MET A 105 -0.21 -7.28 -7.28
CA MET A 105 -1.40 -7.56 -6.46
C MET A 105 -2.37 -8.53 -7.14
N GLN A 106 -1.97 -9.19 -8.21
CA GLN A 106 -2.74 -10.20 -8.92
C GLN A 106 -4.18 -9.75 -9.28
N LEU A 107 -4.28 -8.57 -9.91
CA LEU A 107 -5.55 -8.04 -10.39
C LEU A 107 -5.95 -8.63 -11.75
N SER A 108 -7.25 -8.79 -11.96
CA SER A 108 -7.77 -9.13 -13.30
C SER A 108 -8.12 -7.86 -14.08
N PRO A 109 -8.01 -7.86 -15.43
CA PRO A 109 -8.51 -6.75 -16.27
C PRO A 109 -9.97 -6.42 -16.00
N ARG A 110 -10.80 -7.44 -15.69
CA ARG A 110 -12.21 -7.26 -15.32
C ARG A 110 -12.34 -6.45 -14.02
N THR A 111 -11.58 -6.81 -12.98
CA THR A 111 -11.57 -6.08 -11.70
C THR A 111 -11.12 -4.64 -11.92
N ALA A 112 -10.05 -4.45 -12.69
CA ALA A 112 -9.55 -3.12 -13.00
C ALA A 112 -10.60 -2.24 -13.71
N ALA A 113 -11.32 -2.78 -14.68
CA ALA A 113 -12.40 -2.09 -15.37
C ALA A 113 -13.57 -1.75 -14.43
N GLN A 114 -13.99 -2.69 -13.57
CA GLN A 114 -15.06 -2.49 -12.59
C GLN A 114 -14.77 -1.37 -11.59
N HIS A 115 -13.51 -1.16 -11.22
CA HIS A 115 -13.08 -0.10 -10.30
C HIS A 115 -12.57 1.17 -11.00
N GLY A 116 -12.76 1.28 -12.33
CA GLY A 116 -12.35 2.46 -13.09
C GLY A 116 -10.85 2.75 -12.98
N CYS A 117 -10.04 1.69 -13.05
CA CYS A 117 -8.59 1.82 -13.08
C CYS A 117 -8.11 2.30 -14.46
N ASP A 118 -6.99 3.01 -14.49
CA ASP A 118 -6.36 3.41 -15.74
C ASP A 118 -5.65 2.21 -16.42
N ALA A 119 -5.06 1.33 -15.59
CA ALA A 119 -4.43 0.08 -16.04
C ALA A 119 -5.46 -1.03 -16.21
N GLN A 120 -6.03 -1.20 -17.41
CA GLN A 120 -7.04 -2.23 -17.70
C GLN A 120 -6.55 -3.35 -18.62
N SER A 121 -5.39 -3.18 -19.27
CA SER A 121 -4.80 -4.23 -20.12
C SER A 121 -3.86 -5.13 -19.31
N ALA A 122 -3.60 -6.33 -19.86
CA ALA A 122 -2.65 -7.26 -19.26
C ALA A 122 -1.23 -6.66 -19.15
N ALA A 123 -0.82 -5.88 -20.14
CA ALA A 123 0.48 -5.21 -20.13
C ALA A 123 0.53 -4.10 -19.05
N ALA A 124 -0.51 -3.26 -18.98
CA ALA A 124 -0.57 -2.17 -17.99
C ALA A 124 -0.65 -2.70 -16.55
N LEU A 125 -1.35 -3.82 -16.30
CA LEU A 125 -1.40 -4.45 -14.97
C LEU A 125 -0.10 -5.12 -14.55
N LYS A 126 0.88 -5.27 -15.43
CA LYS A 126 2.25 -5.72 -15.09
C LYS A 126 3.21 -4.57 -14.80
N ASP A 127 2.76 -3.33 -14.91
CA ASP A 127 3.44 -2.19 -14.30
C ASP A 127 3.12 -2.14 -12.82
N GLY A 128 4.15 -2.19 -11.95
CA GLY A 128 3.96 -2.31 -10.50
C GLY A 128 3.26 -1.10 -9.90
N ALA A 129 3.62 0.11 -10.32
CA ALA A 129 3.01 1.33 -9.81
C ALA A 129 1.54 1.45 -10.24
N ALA A 130 1.23 1.19 -11.51
CA ALA A 130 -0.13 1.23 -12.04
C ALA A 130 -1.03 0.15 -11.40
N ASN A 131 -0.48 -1.05 -11.16
CA ASN A 131 -1.18 -2.14 -10.47
C ASN A 131 -1.51 -1.75 -9.02
N LEU A 132 -0.59 -1.13 -8.29
CA LEU A 132 -0.79 -0.67 -6.93
C LEU A 132 -1.81 0.47 -6.85
N GLN A 133 -1.77 1.44 -7.76
CA GLN A 133 -2.77 2.50 -7.84
C GLN A 133 -4.18 1.94 -8.06
N CYS A 134 -4.31 0.94 -8.94
CA CYS A 134 -5.57 0.21 -9.14
C CYS A 134 -5.98 -0.55 -7.87
N SER A 135 -5.04 -1.23 -7.19
CA SER A 135 -5.29 -1.96 -5.94
C SER A 135 -5.82 -1.05 -4.83
N VAL A 136 -5.35 0.20 -4.76
CA VAL A 136 -5.90 1.18 -3.81
C VAL A 136 -7.36 1.50 -4.13
N LYS A 137 -7.75 1.63 -5.39
CA LYS A 137 -9.16 1.85 -5.77
C LYS A 137 -10.06 0.68 -5.31
N VAL A 138 -9.60 -0.56 -5.53
CA VAL A 138 -10.29 -1.78 -5.09
C VAL A 138 -10.40 -1.84 -3.57
N MET A 139 -9.29 -1.61 -2.87
CA MET A 139 -9.21 -1.59 -1.41
C MET A 139 -10.14 -0.54 -0.80
N ALA A 140 -10.13 0.68 -1.33
CA ALA A 140 -10.96 1.78 -0.83
C ALA A 140 -12.46 1.46 -0.96
N HIS A 141 -12.86 0.84 -2.07
CA HIS A 141 -14.25 0.39 -2.25
C HIS A 141 -14.64 -0.66 -1.19
N ALA A 142 -13.81 -1.68 -0.99
CA ALA A 142 -14.09 -2.76 -0.06
C ALA A 142 -14.12 -2.28 1.41
N VAL A 143 -13.13 -1.49 1.82
CA VAL A 143 -13.06 -0.92 3.17
C VAL A 143 -14.18 0.10 3.42
N GLY A 144 -14.46 0.97 2.44
CA GLY A 144 -15.56 1.94 2.53
C GLY A 144 -16.92 1.27 2.65
N THR A 145 -17.09 0.09 2.03
CA THR A 145 -18.33 -0.70 2.12
C THR A 145 -18.50 -1.38 3.48
N ASP A 146 -17.41 -1.97 4.01
CA ASP A 146 -17.50 -2.86 5.18
C ASP A 146 -17.12 -2.18 6.50
N GLY A 147 -16.42 -1.05 6.48
CA GLY A 147 -15.96 -0.35 7.68
C GLY A 147 -14.88 -1.10 8.48
N VAL A 148 -14.23 -2.09 7.89
CA VAL A 148 -13.18 -2.92 8.50
C VAL A 148 -11.98 -3.09 7.57
N VAL A 149 -10.81 -3.39 8.15
CA VAL A 149 -9.62 -3.76 7.37
C VAL A 149 -9.82 -5.13 6.72
N ALA A 150 -10.21 -6.14 7.49
CA ALA A 150 -10.41 -7.50 6.99
C ALA A 150 -11.56 -8.25 7.68
N GLY A 151 -12.08 -7.78 8.81
CA GLY A 151 -13.13 -8.43 9.61
C GLY A 151 -12.78 -9.89 9.90
N ASN A 152 -13.66 -10.79 9.52
CA ASN A 152 -13.44 -12.24 9.62
C ASN A 152 -12.54 -12.82 8.50
N GLY A 153 -11.93 -11.95 7.69
CA GLY A 153 -11.10 -12.30 6.53
C GLY A 153 -11.84 -12.31 5.20
N ARG A 154 -13.16 -12.08 5.19
CA ARG A 154 -13.99 -12.03 3.97
C ARG A 154 -14.64 -10.66 3.74
N GLN A 155 -14.23 -9.68 4.53
CA GLN A 155 -14.69 -8.30 4.51
C GLN A 155 -13.50 -7.38 4.27
N GLY A 156 -13.76 -6.10 3.98
CA GLY A 156 -12.72 -5.15 3.67
C GLY A 156 -11.76 -5.70 2.61
N VAL A 157 -10.47 -5.55 2.83
CA VAL A 157 -9.41 -6.00 1.91
C VAL A 157 -9.48 -7.51 1.65
N GLY A 158 -10.00 -8.30 2.58
CA GLY A 158 -10.18 -9.76 2.42
C GLY A 158 -11.24 -10.16 1.37
N ARG A 159 -12.08 -9.21 0.88
CA ARG A 159 -13.00 -9.48 -0.24
C ARG A 159 -12.24 -9.85 -1.50
N ASP A 160 -11.14 -9.18 -1.77
CA ASP A 160 -10.43 -9.28 -3.04
C ASP A 160 -9.13 -10.08 -2.92
N TRP A 161 -8.52 -10.12 -1.71
CA TRP A 161 -7.22 -10.76 -1.53
C TRP A 161 -7.26 -11.95 -0.58
N MET A 162 -7.00 -13.14 -1.15
CA MET A 162 -7.02 -14.45 -0.48
C MET A 162 -6.12 -14.55 0.78
N PRO A 163 -4.93 -13.93 0.86
CA PRO A 163 -4.09 -14.01 2.05
C PRO A 163 -4.81 -13.57 3.33
N LEU A 164 -5.68 -12.55 3.23
CA LEU A 164 -6.44 -12.10 4.39
C LEU A 164 -7.57 -13.04 4.80
N ARG A 165 -8.00 -13.98 3.94
CA ARG A 165 -8.98 -15.02 4.26
C ARG A 165 -8.38 -16.16 5.07
N LYS A 166 -7.07 -16.38 4.94
CA LYS A 166 -6.34 -17.44 5.62
C LYS A 166 -5.81 -16.92 6.96
N SER A 167 -6.16 -17.58 8.05
CA SER A 167 -5.85 -17.10 9.40
C SER A 167 -4.36 -16.90 9.66
N LYS A 168 -3.51 -17.81 9.16
CA LYS A 168 -2.05 -17.75 9.32
C LYS A 168 -1.46 -16.54 8.59
N GLU A 169 -1.78 -16.37 7.31
CA GLU A 169 -1.27 -15.25 6.51
C GLU A 169 -1.82 -13.90 7.03
N ARG A 170 -3.10 -13.86 7.41
CA ARG A 170 -3.71 -12.66 8.02
C ARG A 170 -3.01 -12.26 9.32
N ALA A 171 -2.73 -13.23 10.20
CA ALA A 171 -2.01 -12.97 11.45
C ALA A 171 -0.59 -12.45 11.20
N GLU A 172 0.11 -13.01 10.22
CA GLU A 172 1.46 -12.57 9.85
C GLU A 172 1.47 -11.18 9.21
N ILE A 173 0.47 -10.86 8.36
CA ILE A 173 0.27 -9.51 7.81
C ILE A 173 0.02 -8.52 8.94
N ALA A 174 -0.89 -8.83 9.88
CA ALA A 174 -1.20 -7.99 11.02
C ALA A 174 0.02 -7.79 11.94
N ALA A 175 0.79 -8.83 12.21
CA ALA A 175 2.02 -8.74 13.00
C ALA A 175 3.06 -7.84 12.33
N TRP A 176 3.22 -7.94 11.01
CA TRP A 176 4.14 -7.08 10.30
C TRP A 176 3.66 -5.61 10.32
N THR A 177 2.40 -5.32 9.98
CA THR A 177 1.89 -3.93 9.95
C THR A 177 1.91 -3.30 11.33
N SER A 178 1.49 -4.01 12.38
CA SER A 178 1.48 -3.49 13.77
C SER A 178 2.88 -3.20 14.31
N SER A 179 3.92 -3.80 13.74
CA SER A 179 5.31 -3.59 14.15
C SER A 179 5.93 -2.32 13.55
N GLN A 180 5.30 -1.69 12.57
CA GLN A 180 5.85 -0.52 11.89
C GLN A 180 5.77 0.75 12.75
N SER A 181 6.70 1.68 12.55
CA SER A 181 6.78 2.94 13.32
C SER A 181 5.50 3.77 13.25
N TYR A 182 4.84 3.81 12.08
CA TYR A 182 3.58 4.52 11.86
C TYR A 182 2.36 3.86 12.52
N CYS A 183 2.54 2.69 13.17
CA CYS A 183 1.50 1.97 13.91
C CYS A 183 1.75 1.85 15.43
N ARG A 184 2.85 2.46 15.93
CA ARG A 184 3.28 2.40 17.36
C ARG A 184 3.06 3.69 18.11
#